data_5be26e96c0fdb50e6438735309a816f3
#
_entry.id   5be26e96c0fdb50e6438735309a816f3
#
_cell.length_a   1.000
_cell.length_b   1.000
_cell.length_c   1.000
_cell.angle_alpha   90.00
_cell.angle_beta   90.00
_cell.angle_gamma   90.00
#
_symmetry.space_group_name_H-M   'P 1'
#
loop_
_entity.id
_entity.type
_entity.pdbx_description
1 polymer ?
#
loop_
_entity_poly.entity_id
_entity_poly.type
_entity_poly.pdbx_seq_one_letter_code
_entity_poly.pdbx_strand_id
1 'polypeptide(L)'
;MSQVQALLTATDQALDALTAYQRELEDVRAHLAFVLRSLDQAVQRALWAAGQRLSALEGSENDDALRLVARRIEALDALQMELAARLPDLEQQLAVLYDRCREGSASALRHTAEYARKLNALPRPANGPPRVVVVDARRHPASAQHITAAVNMGAPETVTLDRSTVRSNRTGNLRHKPPRREYDRDEYPCAVFREGAGADVAYIPRGDNRGSGSSIRHQLRGVPNGARVRVRVIW
;
A
#
# COMPACT_ATOMS: atom_id res chain seq x y z
N MET A 1 -27.08 -17.71 11.94
CA MET A 1 -26.25 -17.37 10.74
C MET A 1 -26.02 -18.63 9.92
N SER A 2 -26.20 -18.62 8.59
CA SER A 2 -25.84 -19.78 7.77
C SER A 2 -24.30 -19.98 7.80
N GLN A 3 -23.84 -21.25 7.64
CA GLN A 3 -22.39 -21.55 7.57
C GLN A 3 -21.69 -20.71 6.48
N VAL A 4 -22.34 -20.49 5.35
CA VAL A 4 -21.84 -19.65 4.25
C VAL A 4 -21.61 -18.19 4.72
N GLN A 5 -22.51 -17.67 5.54
CA GLN A 5 -22.40 -16.30 6.08
C GLN A 5 -21.22 -16.16 7.03
N ALA A 6 -20.98 -17.15 7.89
CA ALA A 6 -19.83 -17.17 8.79
C ALA A 6 -18.51 -17.24 8.00
N LEU A 7 -18.43 -18.08 6.97
CA LEU A 7 -17.25 -18.19 6.10
C LEU A 7 -16.95 -16.90 5.35
N LEU A 8 -17.97 -16.21 4.88
CA LEU A 8 -17.79 -14.93 4.18
C LEU A 8 -17.26 -13.83 5.12
N THR A 9 -17.82 -13.75 6.32
CA THR A 9 -17.34 -12.81 7.33
C THR A 9 -15.89 -13.11 7.71
N ALA A 10 -15.56 -14.39 7.94
CA ALA A 10 -14.18 -14.80 8.22
C ALA A 10 -13.20 -14.47 7.07
N THR A 11 -13.64 -14.67 5.82
CA THR A 11 -12.82 -14.34 4.64
C THR A 11 -12.58 -12.83 4.52
N ASP A 12 -13.59 -12.03 4.80
CA ASP A 12 -13.47 -10.57 4.77
C ASP A 12 -12.53 -10.06 5.88
N GLN A 13 -12.66 -10.59 7.09
CA GLN A 13 -11.74 -10.32 8.21
C GLN A 13 -10.30 -10.70 7.90
N ALA A 14 -10.09 -11.87 7.25
CA ALA A 14 -8.76 -12.28 6.83
C ALA A 14 -8.15 -11.35 5.77
N LEU A 15 -8.97 -10.87 4.82
CA LEU A 15 -8.52 -9.87 3.84
C LEU A 15 -8.14 -8.54 4.52
N ASP A 16 -8.91 -8.09 5.50
CA ASP A 16 -8.61 -6.89 6.27
C ASP A 16 -7.29 -7.03 7.03
N ALA A 17 -7.12 -8.13 7.77
CA ALA A 17 -5.91 -8.39 8.55
C ALA A 17 -4.65 -8.48 7.66
N LEU A 18 -4.72 -9.16 6.52
CA LEU A 18 -3.60 -9.26 5.59
C LEU A 18 -3.25 -7.92 4.93
N THR A 19 -4.25 -7.10 4.64
CA THR A 19 -4.04 -5.76 4.07
C THR A 19 -3.38 -4.83 5.10
N ALA A 20 -3.82 -4.87 6.36
CA ALA A 20 -3.22 -4.14 7.46
C ALA A 20 -1.75 -4.57 7.66
N TYR A 21 -1.49 -5.88 7.70
CA TYR A 21 -0.15 -6.42 7.83
C TYR A 21 0.81 -5.95 6.72
N GLN A 22 0.34 -5.87 5.46
CA GLN A 22 1.17 -5.35 4.37
C GLN A 22 1.56 -3.88 4.58
N ARG A 23 0.63 -3.05 5.04
CA ARG A 23 0.92 -1.64 5.35
C ARG A 23 1.93 -1.51 6.47
N GLU A 24 1.75 -2.25 7.56
CA GLU A 24 2.70 -2.27 8.69
C GLU A 24 4.11 -2.68 8.25
N LEU A 25 4.24 -3.67 7.35
CA LEU A 25 5.54 -4.07 6.81
C LEU A 25 6.21 -2.94 6.02
N GLU A 26 5.46 -2.19 5.23
CA GLU A 26 5.98 -1.05 4.46
C GLU A 26 6.45 0.07 5.40
N ASP A 27 5.68 0.38 6.43
CA ASP A 27 6.00 1.39 7.44
C ASP A 27 7.26 1.01 8.23
N VAL A 28 7.37 -0.24 8.67
CA VAL A 28 8.55 -0.76 9.38
C VAL A 28 9.80 -0.68 8.51
N ARG A 29 9.72 -1.08 7.24
CA ARG A 29 10.84 -0.98 6.29
C ARG A 29 11.32 0.46 6.12
N ALA A 30 10.39 1.38 5.90
CA ALA A 30 10.70 2.80 5.72
C ALA A 30 11.35 3.40 6.97
N HIS A 31 10.82 3.05 8.15
CA HIS A 31 11.34 3.50 9.44
C HIS A 31 12.77 2.98 9.70
N LEU A 32 13.01 1.70 9.51
CA LEU A 32 14.34 1.11 9.70
C LEU A 32 15.39 1.71 8.76
N ALA A 33 15.07 1.88 7.49
CA ALA A 33 15.97 2.53 6.53
C ALA A 33 16.28 3.99 6.92
N PHE A 34 15.30 4.71 7.47
CA PHE A 34 15.50 6.07 7.97
C PHE A 34 16.40 6.08 9.20
N VAL A 35 16.16 5.22 10.18
CA VAL A 35 16.94 5.14 11.43
C VAL A 35 18.40 4.80 11.13
N LEU A 36 18.67 3.81 10.29
CA LEU A 36 20.02 3.40 9.91
C LEU A 36 20.80 4.55 9.27
N ARG A 37 20.23 5.24 8.29
CA ARG A 37 20.88 6.40 7.66
C ARG A 37 21.08 7.57 8.62
N SER A 38 20.13 7.83 9.50
CA SER A 38 20.23 8.91 10.47
C SER A 38 21.32 8.65 11.50
N LEU A 39 21.47 7.39 11.93
CA LEU A 39 22.51 6.97 12.85
C LEU A 39 23.89 7.12 12.25
N ASP A 40 24.10 6.62 11.03
CA ASP A 40 25.36 6.74 10.29
C ASP A 40 25.77 8.22 10.16
N GLN A 41 24.87 9.08 9.70
CA GLN A 41 25.14 10.51 9.58
C GLN A 41 25.43 11.19 10.92
N ALA A 42 24.80 10.76 12.01
CA ALA A 42 25.06 11.31 13.33
C ALA A 42 26.47 10.94 13.83
N VAL A 43 26.88 9.68 13.62
CA VAL A 43 28.22 9.20 13.98
C VAL A 43 29.29 9.94 13.16
N GLN A 44 29.12 10.05 11.85
CA GLN A 44 30.04 10.78 10.96
C GLN A 44 30.22 12.25 11.42
N ARG A 45 29.12 12.95 11.71
CA ARG A 45 29.19 14.35 12.21
C ARG A 45 29.92 14.43 13.56
N ALA A 46 29.68 13.49 14.47
CA ALA A 46 30.33 13.47 15.78
C ALA A 46 31.84 13.25 15.67
N LEU A 47 32.27 12.31 14.83
CA LEU A 47 33.67 12.01 14.58
C LEU A 47 34.38 13.19 13.91
N TRP A 48 33.78 13.80 12.90
CA TRP A 48 34.31 15.00 12.25
C TRP A 48 34.49 16.16 13.24
N ALA A 49 33.48 16.43 14.08
CA ALA A 49 33.54 17.49 15.09
C ALA A 49 34.62 17.19 16.16
N ALA A 50 34.81 15.93 16.53
CA ALA A 50 35.86 15.51 17.45
C ALA A 50 37.27 15.71 16.85
N GLY A 51 37.45 15.36 15.59
CA GLY A 51 38.67 15.58 14.82
C GLY A 51 39.05 17.07 14.73
N GLN A 52 38.08 17.94 14.39
CA GLN A 52 38.28 19.39 14.33
C GLN A 52 38.72 19.99 15.68
N ARG A 53 38.11 19.54 16.79
CA ARG A 53 38.48 19.98 18.13
C ARG A 53 39.86 19.51 18.54
N LEU A 54 40.25 18.31 18.13
CA LEU A 54 41.59 17.77 18.40
C LEU A 54 42.65 18.61 17.66
N SER A 55 42.47 18.88 16.38
CA SER A 55 43.39 19.69 15.57
C SER A 55 43.55 21.12 16.11
N ALA A 56 42.49 21.68 16.72
CA ALA A 56 42.54 23.01 17.32
C ALA A 56 43.36 23.05 18.63
N LEU A 57 43.67 21.89 19.23
CA LEU A 57 44.44 21.76 20.48
C LEU A 57 45.89 21.32 20.21
N GLU A 58 46.28 21.08 18.99
CA GLU A 58 47.65 20.74 18.61
C GLU A 58 48.60 21.89 18.99
N GLY A 59 49.64 21.57 19.79
CA GLY A 59 50.59 22.54 20.30
C GLY A 59 50.35 23.01 21.73
N SER A 60 49.40 22.44 22.48
CA SER A 60 49.17 22.71 23.88
C SER A 60 50.09 21.85 24.80
N GLU A 61 50.34 22.31 26.06
CA GLU A 61 51.23 21.66 27.02
C GLU A 61 50.80 20.24 27.47
N ASN A 62 49.72 19.68 26.97
CA ASN A 62 49.13 18.40 27.36
C ASN A 62 49.25 17.30 26.26
N ASP A 63 50.39 17.19 25.64
CA ASP A 63 50.68 16.38 24.44
C ASP A 63 50.30 14.88 24.62
N ASP A 64 50.53 14.28 25.78
CA ASP A 64 50.19 12.86 26.03
C ASP A 64 48.67 12.59 26.11
N ALA A 65 47.93 13.50 26.72
CA ALA A 65 46.47 13.40 26.77
C ALA A 65 45.85 13.57 25.38
N LEU A 66 46.38 14.50 24.61
CA LEU A 66 45.95 14.74 23.23
C LEU A 66 46.23 13.52 22.31
N ARG A 67 47.43 12.89 22.45
CA ARG A 67 47.76 11.66 21.74
C ARG A 67 46.83 10.50 22.11
N LEU A 68 46.40 10.38 23.36
CA LEU A 68 45.45 9.36 23.78
C LEU A 68 44.06 9.60 23.15
N VAL A 69 43.62 10.85 23.14
CA VAL A 69 42.33 11.23 22.48
C VAL A 69 42.39 10.98 20.98
N ALA A 70 43.51 11.34 20.33
CA ALA A 70 43.72 11.09 18.90
C ALA A 70 43.57 9.61 18.55
N ARG A 71 44.26 8.73 19.28
CA ARG A 71 44.14 7.26 19.07
C ARG A 71 42.73 6.74 19.30
N ARG A 72 41.97 7.32 20.22
CA ARG A 72 40.57 6.93 20.41
C ARG A 72 39.67 7.40 19.29
N ILE A 73 39.90 8.60 18.72
CA ILE A 73 39.19 9.10 17.55
C ILE A 73 39.49 8.22 16.34
N GLU A 74 40.76 7.87 16.10
CA GLU A 74 41.17 6.97 15.04
C GLU A 74 40.51 5.57 15.15
N ALA A 75 40.47 5.02 16.38
CA ALA A 75 39.79 3.74 16.62
C ALA A 75 38.26 3.81 16.38
N LEU A 76 37.64 4.91 16.77
CA LEU A 76 36.19 5.13 16.50
C LEU A 76 35.92 5.35 15.00
N ASP A 77 36.80 6.07 14.32
CA ASP A 77 36.70 6.27 12.87
C ASP A 77 36.82 4.94 12.10
N ALA A 78 37.78 4.09 12.52
CA ALA A 78 37.93 2.74 11.96
C ALA A 78 36.67 1.88 12.19
N LEU A 79 36.08 1.93 13.40
CA LEU A 79 34.82 1.24 13.68
C LEU A 79 33.65 1.80 12.86
N GLN A 80 33.59 3.11 12.69
CA GLN A 80 32.54 3.74 11.87
C GLN A 80 32.68 3.30 10.41
N MET A 81 33.91 3.26 9.86
CA MET A 81 34.17 2.77 8.51
C MET A 81 33.75 1.29 8.36
N GLU A 82 34.04 0.44 9.35
CA GLU A 82 33.60 -0.96 9.34
C GLU A 82 32.07 -1.08 9.36
N LEU A 83 31.40 -0.30 10.20
CA LEU A 83 29.93 -0.26 10.23
C LEU A 83 29.34 0.27 8.92
N ALA A 84 29.89 1.35 8.39
CA ALA A 84 29.45 1.92 7.11
C ALA A 84 29.62 0.93 5.95
N ALA A 85 30.69 0.13 5.95
CA ALA A 85 30.91 -0.91 4.96
C ALA A 85 29.88 -2.06 5.05
N ARG A 86 29.33 -2.32 6.24
CA ARG A 86 28.29 -3.35 6.46
C ARG A 86 26.87 -2.86 6.20
N LEU A 87 26.67 -1.55 6.23
CA LEU A 87 25.31 -0.96 6.06
C LEU A 87 24.62 -1.41 4.76
N PRO A 88 25.28 -1.39 3.58
CA PRO A 88 24.66 -1.82 2.33
C PRO A 88 24.22 -3.28 2.35
N ASP A 89 25.01 -4.17 2.98
CA ASP A 89 24.68 -5.59 3.11
C ASP A 89 23.46 -5.79 4.04
N LEU A 90 23.39 -5.07 5.14
CA LEU A 90 22.24 -5.07 6.05
C LEU A 90 20.98 -4.52 5.36
N GLU A 91 21.10 -3.44 4.60
CA GLU A 91 19.99 -2.89 3.82
C GLU A 91 19.50 -3.90 2.77
N GLN A 92 20.42 -4.61 2.12
CA GLN A 92 20.08 -5.65 1.15
C GLN A 92 19.40 -6.85 1.81
N GLN A 93 19.91 -7.33 2.96
CA GLN A 93 19.28 -8.41 3.73
C GLN A 93 17.87 -8.02 4.19
N LEU A 94 17.71 -6.80 4.67
CA LEU A 94 16.40 -6.27 5.06
C LEU A 94 15.44 -6.21 3.86
N ALA A 95 15.92 -5.77 2.69
CA ALA A 95 15.13 -5.76 1.46
C ALA A 95 14.68 -7.16 1.05
N VAL A 96 15.56 -8.16 1.12
CA VAL A 96 15.23 -9.56 0.81
C VAL A 96 14.18 -10.11 1.78
N LEU A 97 14.32 -9.85 3.08
CA LEU A 97 13.34 -10.26 4.08
C LEU A 97 11.97 -9.60 3.84
N TYR A 98 11.97 -8.30 3.57
CA TYR A 98 10.77 -7.56 3.22
C TYR A 98 10.07 -8.16 2.00
N ASP A 99 10.81 -8.41 0.91
CA ASP A 99 10.25 -8.97 -0.32
C ASP A 99 9.65 -10.37 -0.08
N ARG A 100 10.29 -11.22 0.70
CA ARG A 100 9.74 -12.53 1.10
C ARG A 100 8.43 -12.40 1.88
N CYS A 101 8.38 -11.51 2.86
CA CYS A 101 7.16 -11.25 3.63
C CYS A 101 6.05 -10.69 2.75
N ARG A 102 6.39 -9.76 1.85
CA ARG A 102 5.46 -9.17 0.89
C ARG A 102 4.90 -10.21 -0.09
N GLU A 103 5.74 -11.10 -0.60
CA GLU A 103 5.30 -12.18 -1.49
C GLU A 103 4.40 -13.18 -0.78
N GLY A 104 4.74 -13.57 0.45
CA GLY A 104 3.94 -14.46 1.28
C GLY A 104 2.56 -13.87 1.56
N SER A 105 2.49 -12.61 2.01
CA SER A 105 1.24 -11.92 2.29
C SER A 105 0.40 -11.72 1.02
N ALA A 106 1.03 -11.37 -0.10
CA ALA A 106 0.35 -11.23 -1.38
C ALA A 106 -0.18 -12.57 -1.91
N SER A 107 0.51 -13.69 -1.66
CA SER A 107 0.01 -15.03 -1.97
C SER A 107 -1.21 -15.38 -1.13
N ALA A 108 -1.16 -15.13 0.17
CA ALA A 108 -2.29 -15.34 1.07
C ALA A 108 -3.50 -14.49 0.66
N LEU A 109 -3.30 -13.21 0.32
CA LEU A 109 -4.35 -12.32 -0.19
C LEU A 109 -5.01 -12.87 -1.46
N ARG A 110 -4.21 -13.36 -2.42
CA ARG A 110 -4.76 -13.95 -3.66
C ARG A 110 -5.64 -15.17 -3.38
N HIS A 111 -5.17 -16.09 -2.53
CA HIS A 111 -5.95 -17.27 -2.16
C HIS A 111 -7.23 -16.87 -1.43
N THR A 112 -7.16 -15.97 -0.46
CA THR A 112 -8.34 -15.49 0.28
C THR A 112 -9.33 -14.79 -0.65
N ALA A 113 -8.85 -13.97 -1.60
CA ALA A 113 -9.68 -13.33 -2.61
C ALA A 113 -10.32 -14.34 -3.58
N GLU A 114 -9.63 -15.41 -3.92
CA GLU A 114 -10.21 -16.48 -4.72
C GLU A 114 -11.33 -17.21 -3.97
N TYR A 115 -11.14 -17.51 -2.68
CA TYR A 115 -12.20 -18.06 -1.83
C TYR A 115 -13.39 -17.12 -1.74
N ALA A 116 -13.17 -15.81 -1.54
CA ALA A 116 -14.23 -14.81 -1.52
C ALA A 116 -15.04 -14.83 -2.84
N ARG A 117 -14.36 -14.95 -3.99
CA ARG A 117 -15.03 -15.05 -5.30
C ARG A 117 -15.90 -16.33 -5.41
N LYS A 118 -15.37 -17.48 -4.98
CA LYS A 118 -16.11 -18.74 -4.96
C LYS A 118 -17.35 -18.67 -4.07
N LEU A 119 -17.19 -18.12 -2.86
CA LEU A 119 -18.30 -17.90 -1.94
C LEU A 119 -19.33 -16.88 -2.47
N ASN A 120 -18.88 -15.86 -3.19
CA ASN A 120 -19.76 -14.88 -3.83
C ASN A 120 -20.62 -15.47 -4.94
N ALA A 121 -20.21 -16.57 -5.56
CA ALA A 121 -20.98 -17.27 -6.58
C ALA A 121 -22.16 -18.08 -5.98
N LEU A 122 -22.15 -18.34 -4.66
CA LEU A 122 -23.25 -19.06 -4.02
C LEU A 122 -24.50 -18.18 -3.87
N PRO A 123 -25.73 -18.78 -3.96
CA PRO A 123 -26.96 -18.06 -3.70
C PRO A 123 -26.97 -17.44 -2.29
N ARG A 124 -27.41 -16.19 -2.18
CA ARG A 124 -27.45 -15.47 -0.90
C ARG A 124 -28.81 -14.81 -0.66
N PRO A 125 -29.27 -14.70 0.59
CA PRO A 125 -30.43 -13.90 0.93
C PRO A 125 -30.15 -12.41 0.66
N ALA A 126 -31.19 -11.67 0.30
CA ALA A 126 -31.08 -10.23 -0.04
C ALA A 126 -30.46 -9.37 1.08
N ASN A 127 -30.65 -9.75 2.33
CA ASN A 127 -30.14 -9.04 3.52
C ASN A 127 -28.84 -9.65 4.10
N GLY A 128 -28.11 -10.41 3.32
CA GLY A 128 -26.83 -11.01 3.71
C GLY A 128 -25.68 -9.98 3.78
N PRO A 129 -24.49 -10.42 4.23
CA PRO A 129 -23.29 -9.58 4.23
C PRO A 129 -22.94 -9.14 2.80
N PRO A 130 -22.22 -8.00 2.63
CA PRO A 130 -21.87 -7.49 1.32
C PRO A 130 -21.05 -8.53 0.53
N ARG A 131 -21.23 -8.55 -0.78
CA ARG A 131 -20.40 -9.34 -1.68
C ARG A 131 -19.05 -8.65 -1.84
N VAL A 132 -17.97 -9.39 -1.77
CA VAL A 132 -16.63 -8.82 -1.95
C VAL A 132 -16.25 -8.83 -3.43
N VAL A 133 -15.90 -7.66 -3.96
CA VAL A 133 -15.31 -7.48 -5.28
C VAL A 133 -13.86 -7.04 -5.09
N VAL A 134 -12.94 -7.76 -5.71
CA VAL A 134 -11.51 -7.57 -5.53
C VAL A 134 -10.90 -6.87 -6.75
N VAL A 135 -10.12 -5.82 -6.50
CA VAL A 135 -9.25 -5.17 -7.49
C VAL A 135 -7.81 -5.49 -7.13
N ASP A 136 -7.12 -6.20 -8.01
CA ASP A 136 -5.74 -6.62 -7.83
C ASP A 136 -4.79 -5.52 -8.34
N ALA A 137 -4.07 -4.87 -7.44
CA ALA A 137 -3.16 -3.76 -7.76
C ALA A 137 -1.97 -4.19 -8.64
N ARG A 138 -1.58 -5.45 -8.62
CA ARG A 138 -0.52 -5.95 -9.53
C ARG A 138 -0.99 -6.00 -10.97
N ARG A 139 -2.28 -6.19 -11.21
CA ARG A 139 -2.88 -6.24 -12.55
C ARG A 139 -3.41 -4.89 -12.99
N HIS A 140 -3.90 -4.09 -12.06
CA HIS A 140 -4.58 -2.81 -12.30
C HIS A 140 -4.08 -1.74 -11.31
N PRO A 141 -2.78 -1.37 -11.36
CA PRO A 141 -2.17 -0.51 -10.35
C PRO A 141 -2.78 0.90 -10.31
N ALA A 142 -3.10 1.49 -11.44
CA ALA A 142 -3.66 2.84 -11.49
C ALA A 142 -5.10 2.89 -10.96
N SER A 143 -5.93 1.90 -11.30
CA SER A 143 -7.28 1.76 -10.75
C SER A 143 -7.24 1.50 -9.24
N ALA A 144 -6.32 0.65 -8.78
CA ALA A 144 -6.14 0.34 -7.36
C ALA A 144 -5.73 1.59 -6.55
N GLN A 145 -4.78 2.37 -7.07
CA GLN A 145 -4.36 3.64 -6.45
C GLN A 145 -5.51 4.65 -6.38
N HIS A 146 -6.27 4.80 -7.47
CA HIS A 146 -7.43 5.69 -7.50
C HIS A 146 -8.49 5.29 -6.47
N ILE A 147 -8.87 4.00 -6.43
CA ILE A 147 -9.83 3.49 -5.45
C ILE A 147 -9.35 3.75 -4.02
N THR A 148 -8.08 3.43 -3.72
CA THR A 148 -7.50 3.64 -2.40
C THR A 148 -7.51 5.13 -2.02
N ALA A 149 -7.13 6.02 -2.94
CA ALA A 149 -7.16 7.46 -2.70
C ALA A 149 -8.57 7.97 -2.44
N ALA A 150 -9.56 7.56 -3.24
CA ALA A 150 -10.94 7.96 -3.06
C ALA A 150 -11.51 7.47 -1.71
N VAL A 151 -11.22 6.23 -1.31
CA VAL A 151 -11.63 5.67 -0.01
C VAL A 151 -10.98 6.45 1.14
N ASN A 152 -9.71 6.79 1.05
CA ASN A 152 -9.01 7.60 2.06
C ASN A 152 -9.59 9.02 2.17
N MET A 153 -10.21 9.53 1.10
CA MET A 153 -10.94 10.80 1.09
C MET A 153 -12.40 10.67 1.52
N GLY A 154 -12.84 9.47 1.94
CA GLY A 154 -14.18 9.24 2.49
C GLY A 154 -15.18 8.59 1.54
N ALA A 155 -14.77 8.17 0.34
CA ALA A 155 -15.65 7.40 -0.53
C ALA A 155 -15.99 6.03 0.10
N PRO A 156 -17.22 5.51 -0.05
CA PRO A 156 -17.63 4.28 0.61
C PRO A 156 -16.97 3.04 0.00
N GLU A 157 -16.42 2.16 0.84
CA GLU A 157 -15.97 0.81 0.42
C GLU A 157 -17.15 -0.14 0.15
N THR A 158 -18.26 0.06 0.84
CA THR A 158 -19.47 -0.76 0.68
C THR A 158 -20.53 0.03 -0.05
N VAL A 159 -20.91 -0.46 -1.20
CA VAL A 159 -21.80 0.18 -2.18
C VAL A 159 -22.98 -0.73 -2.53
N THR A 160 -24.02 -0.17 -3.15
CA THR A 160 -25.24 -0.88 -3.56
C THR A 160 -25.26 -1.02 -5.07
N LEU A 161 -25.31 -2.24 -5.57
CA LEU A 161 -25.39 -2.49 -7.02
C LEU A 161 -26.72 -2.00 -7.59
N ASP A 162 -26.65 -1.10 -8.56
CA ASP A 162 -27.81 -0.58 -9.27
C ASP A 162 -27.46 -0.22 -10.73
N ARG A 163 -27.70 -1.16 -11.63
CA ARG A 163 -27.34 -1.00 -13.04
C ARG A 163 -28.20 0.06 -13.77
N SER A 164 -29.34 0.44 -13.20
CA SER A 164 -30.19 1.48 -13.78
C SER A 164 -29.58 2.87 -13.69
N THR A 165 -28.67 3.11 -12.72
CA THR A 165 -28.03 4.41 -12.48
C THR A 165 -26.84 4.70 -13.40
N VAL A 166 -26.33 3.73 -14.15
CA VAL A 166 -25.08 3.86 -14.93
C VAL A 166 -25.06 5.09 -15.83
N ARG A 167 -26.15 5.32 -16.57
CA ARG A 167 -26.20 6.43 -17.54
C ARG A 167 -26.23 7.78 -16.82
N SER A 168 -27.07 7.94 -15.81
CA SER A 168 -27.20 9.19 -15.05
C SER A 168 -25.90 9.51 -14.29
N ASN A 169 -25.32 8.54 -13.60
CA ASN A 169 -24.08 8.70 -12.86
C ASN A 169 -22.95 9.15 -13.78
N ARG A 170 -22.71 8.43 -14.88
CA ARG A 170 -21.68 8.81 -15.87
C ARG A 170 -21.91 10.21 -16.46
N THR A 171 -23.13 10.53 -16.83
CA THR A 171 -23.41 11.85 -17.38
C THR A 171 -23.11 12.95 -16.37
N GLY A 172 -23.51 12.76 -15.12
CA GLY A 172 -23.23 13.71 -14.03
C GLY A 172 -21.74 13.86 -13.74
N ASN A 173 -21.06 12.73 -13.48
CA ASN A 173 -19.66 12.71 -13.04
C ASN A 173 -18.69 13.22 -14.11
N LEU A 174 -18.95 12.92 -15.38
CA LEU A 174 -18.02 13.23 -16.48
C LEU A 174 -18.26 14.59 -17.15
N ARG A 175 -19.29 15.33 -16.71
CA ARG A 175 -19.69 16.62 -17.31
C ARG A 175 -18.56 17.63 -17.39
N HIS A 176 -17.76 17.75 -16.32
CA HIS A 176 -16.71 18.75 -16.19
C HIS A 176 -15.29 18.19 -16.37
N LYS A 177 -15.18 16.96 -16.84
CA LYS A 177 -13.88 16.29 -17.02
C LYS A 177 -13.72 15.87 -18.49
N PRO A 178 -13.08 16.68 -19.34
CA PRO A 178 -12.95 16.38 -20.78
C PRO A 178 -12.14 15.09 -21.00
N PRO A 179 -12.38 14.38 -22.13
CA PRO A 179 -11.55 13.22 -22.46
C PRO A 179 -10.10 13.62 -22.71
N ARG A 180 -9.15 12.72 -22.37
CA ARG A 180 -7.72 12.87 -22.66
C ARG A 180 -7.26 11.71 -23.53
N ARG A 181 -6.33 12.02 -24.46
CA ARG A 181 -5.69 10.97 -25.26
C ARG A 181 -4.94 10.00 -24.33
N GLU A 182 -4.97 8.70 -24.63
CA GLU A 182 -4.33 7.59 -23.88
C GLU A 182 -4.92 7.31 -22.48
N TYR A 183 -5.81 8.14 -21.95
CA TYR A 183 -6.44 7.97 -20.66
C TYR A 183 -7.94 7.75 -20.78
N ASP A 184 -8.49 6.93 -19.90
CA ASP A 184 -9.91 6.87 -19.61
C ASP A 184 -10.19 7.64 -18.31
N ARG A 185 -11.44 8.06 -18.14
CA ARG A 185 -11.94 8.70 -16.91
C ARG A 185 -12.51 7.60 -16.03
N ASP A 186 -11.79 7.25 -14.98
CA ASP A 186 -12.19 6.25 -14.01
C ASP A 186 -13.01 6.89 -12.90
N GLU A 187 -14.09 6.23 -12.49
CA GLU A 187 -15.05 6.72 -11.49
C GLU A 187 -15.04 5.81 -10.28
N TYR A 188 -14.84 6.39 -9.08
CA TYR A 188 -15.04 5.64 -7.85
C TYR A 188 -15.92 6.41 -6.84
N PRO A 189 -17.03 5.80 -6.33
CA PRO A 189 -17.56 4.47 -6.72
C PRO A 189 -17.95 4.39 -8.19
N CYS A 190 -17.82 3.19 -8.77
CA CYS A 190 -18.17 2.99 -10.20
C CYS A 190 -19.62 3.36 -10.49
N ALA A 191 -19.90 3.85 -11.70
CA ALA A 191 -21.23 4.29 -12.10
C ALA A 191 -22.35 3.23 -11.96
N VAL A 192 -22.00 1.94 -11.89
CA VAL A 192 -22.91 0.81 -11.70
C VAL A 192 -23.44 0.68 -10.27
N PHE A 193 -22.94 1.47 -9.36
CA PHE A 193 -23.40 1.53 -7.97
C PHE A 193 -24.27 2.76 -7.73
N ARG A 194 -25.21 2.64 -6.80
CA ARG A 194 -26.10 3.76 -6.43
C ARG A 194 -25.30 4.95 -5.91
N GLU A 195 -24.27 4.66 -5.13
CA GLU A 195 -23.32 5.63 -4.54
C GLU A 195 -22.35 6.22 -5.57
N GLY A 196 -22.43 5.78 -6.83
CA GLY A 196 -21.64 6.32 -7.95
C GLY A 196 -22.07 7.71 -8.43
N ALA A 197 -23.17 8.26 -7.91
CA ALA A 197 -23.52 9.67 -8.14
C ALA A 197 -22.54 10.57 -7.35
N GLY A 198 -21.89 11.52 -8.04
CA GLY A 198 -20.87 12.38 -7.42
C GLY A 198 -19.53 11.68 -7.14
N ALA A 199 -19.26 10.56 -7.84
CA ALA A 199 -18.01 9.81 -7.70
C ALA A 199 -16.77 10.67 -7.95
N ASP A 200 -15.69 10.33 -7.28
CA ASP A 200 -14.37 10.85 -7.67
C ASP A 200 -13.98 10.35 -9.05
N VAL A 201 -13.35 11.21 -9.85
CA VAL A 201 -12.99 10.88 -11.23
C VAL A 201 -11.52 11.16 -11.48
N ALA A 202 -10.75 10.11 -11.78
CA ALA A 202 -9.34 10.20 -12.13
C ALA A 202 -9.09 9.88 -13.61
N TYR A 203 -7.99 10.42 -14.16
CA TYR A 203 -7.47 9.99 -15.45
C TYR A 203 -6.49 8.85 -15.22
N ILE A 204 -6.81 7.67 -15.70
CA ILE A 204 -5.93 6.50 -15.60
C ILE A 204 -5.69 5.87 -16.98
N PRO A 205 -4.59 5.15 -17.19
CA PRO A 205 -4.29 4.51 -18.47
C PRO A 205 -5.45 3.62 -18.92
N ARG A 206 -5.81 3.69 -20.22
CA ARG A 206 -6.96 2.96 -20.78
C ARG A 206 -6.93 1.47 -20.52
N GLY A 207 -5.75 0.83 -20.67
CA GLY A 207 -5.61 -0.61 -20.46
C GLY A 207 -5.95 -1.01 -19.03
N ASP A 208 -5.47 -0.23 -18.06
CA ASP A 208 -5.71 -0.44 -16.63
C ASP A 208 -7.21 -0.28 -16.31
N ASN A 209 -7.83 0.85 -16.67
CA ASN A 209 -9.24 1.12 -16.43
C ASN A 209 -10.16 0.03 -17.02
N ARG A 210 -9.93 -0.31 -18.28
CA ARG A 210 -10.77 -1.31 -18.97
C ARG A 210 -10.59 -2.71 -18.40
N GLY A 211 -9.35 -3.07 -18.02
CA GLY A 211 -9.04 -4.32 -17.37
C GLY A 211 -9.71 -4.43 -16.00
N SER A 212 -9.57 -3.41 -15.17
CA SER A 212 -10.21 -3.31 -13.86
C SER A 212 -11.72 -3.36 -13.96
N GLY A 213 -12.31 -2.54 -14.83
CA GLY A 213 -13.76 -2.51 -15.06
C GLY A 213 -14.31 -3.83 -15.58
N SER A 214 -13.57 -4.55 -16.44
CA SER A 214 -13.93 -5.89 -16.91
C SER A 214 -13.89 -6.92 -15.77
N SER A 215 -12.86 -6.87 -14.93
CA SER A 215 -12.72 -7.72 -13.74
C SER A 215 -13.88 -7.51 -12.76
N ILE A 216 -14.21 -6.26 -12.44
CA ILE A 216 -15.35 -5.91 -11.57
C ILE A 216 -16.66 -6.43 -12.17
N ARG A 217 -16.89 -6.19 -13.46
CA ARG A 217 -18.10 -6.65 -14.17
C ARG A 217 -18.23 -8.17 -14.12
N HIS A 218 -17.13 -8.89 -14.32
CA HIS A 218 -17.12 -10.35 -14.24
C HIS A 218 -17.52 -10.86 -12.85
N GLN A 219 -16.97 -10.24 -11.80
CA GLN A 219 -17.28 -10.59 -10.42
C GLN A 219 -18.73 -10.26 -10.01
N LEU A 220 -19.34 -9.28 -10.67
CA LEU A 220 -20.75 -8.88 -10.48
C LEU A 220 -21.74 -9.65 -11.36
N ARG A 221 -21.28 -10.62 -12.17
CA ARG A 221 -22.17 -11.42 -13.01
C ARG A 221 -23.16 -12.21 -12.14
N GLY A 222 -24.44 -12.16 -12.47
CA GLY A 222 -25.49 -12.82 -11.71
C GLY A 222 -25.85 -12.19 -10.37
N VAL A 223 -25.18 -11.12 -9.97
CA VAL A 223 -25.51 -10.39 -8.74
C VAL A 223 -26.75 -9.50 -9.03
N PRO A 224 -27.84 -9.57 -8.25
CA PRO A 224 -29.02 -8.75 -8.47
C PRO A 224 -28.79 -7.28 -8.09
N ASN A 225 -29.55 -6.37 -8.71
CA ASN A 225 -29.64 -4.99 -8.23
C ASN A 225 -30.15 -4.95 -6.78
N GLY A 226 -29.70 -3.97 -6.01
CA GLY A 226 -29.98 -3.87 -4.57
C GLY A 226 -28.99 -4.67 -3.69
N ALA A 227 -28.18 -5.54 -4.27
CA ALA A 227 -27.15 -6.25 -3.51
C ALA A 227 -26.05 -5.29 -2.99
N ARG A 228 -25.68 -5.48 -1.71
CA ARG A 228 -24.53 -4.78 -1.12
C ARG A 228 -23.22 -5.40 -1.62
N VAL A 229 -22.29 -4.56 -2.01
CA VAL A 229 -20.99 -4.94 -2.55
C VAL A 229 -19.90 -4.18 -1.80
N ARG A 230 -18.88 -4.89 -1.31
CA ARG A 230 -17.67 -4.28 -0.76
C ARG A 230 -16.55 -4.38 -1.80
N VAL A 231 -16.00 -3.24 -2.18
CA VAL A 231 -14.85 -3.18 -3.08
C VAL A 231 -13.57 -3.23 -2.25
N ARG A 232 -12.67 -4.15 -2.61
CA ARG A 232 -11.39 -4.37 -1.94
C ARG A 232 -10.24 -4.26 -2.92
N VAL A 233 -9.25 -3.47 -2.58
CA VAL A 233 -7.95 -3.47 -3.26
C VAL A 233 -7.02 -4.44 -2.55
N ILE A 234 -6.33 -5.29 -3.32
CA ILE A 234 -5.23 -6.15 -2.83
C ILE A 234 -3.95 -5.75 -3.58
N TRP A 235 -2.84 -5.65 -2.84
CA TRP A 235 -1.52 -5.21 -3.34
C TRP A 235 -0.58 -6.36 -3.61
#